data_d302ce1ad081b560b9a98af9ff8e64c4
#
_entry.id   d302ce1ad081b560b9a98af9ff8e64c4
#
_cell.length_a   1.000
_cell.length_b   1.000
_cell.length_c   1.000
_cell.angle_alpha   90.00
_cell.angle_beta   90.00
_cell.angle_gamma   90.00
#
_symmetry.space_group_name_H-M   'P 1'
#
loop_
_entity.id
_entity.type
_entity.pdbx_description
1 polymer ?
#
loop_
_entity_poly.entity_id
_entity_poly.type
_entity_poly.pdbx_seq_one_letter_code
_entity_poly.pdbx_strand_id
1 'polypeptide(L)'
;MSRDFDDKPLAVRPEAHGILLWRVNGILHTNVPHLVVHHSPSGFEIGYAGSGPADLALNILEWHLRREGYRGQTVTCYEGHCFRLAWNVHQEFTRDFLATCDKNTVEMPLETLTNWLATSRLTAEPMKHLPSPEP
;
A
#
# COMPACT_ATOMS: atom_id res chain seq x y z
N MET A 1 5.76 -23.04 -8.69
CA MET A 1 5.78 -22.75 -8.37
C MET A 1 5.65 -21.69 -7.94
N SER A 2 5.58 -21.54 -7.31
CA SER A 2 5.39 -20.49 -6.79
C SER A 2 6.14 -19.48 -7.22
N ARG A 3 7.14 -19.63 -7.60
CA ARG A 3 7.88 -18.73 -8.03
C ARG A 3 7.23 -18.02 -8.99
N ASP A 4 6.25 -18.42 -9.50
CA ASP A 4 5.60 -17.72 -10.51
C ASP A 4 5.16 -16.40 -10.05
N PHE A 5 4.78 -16.24 -8.79
CA PHE A 5 4.34 -14.98 -8.35
C PHE A 5 5.50 -14.07 -8.14
N ASP A 6 6.63 -14.60 -7.82
CA ASP A 6 7.77 -13.77 -7.66
C ASP A 6 8.23 -13.24 -8.96
N ASP A 7 8.11 -14.01 -10.00
CA ASP A 7 8.46 -13.54 -11.27
C ASP A 7 7.35 -12.78 -11.85
N LYS A 8 6.35 -12.55 -11.18
CA LYS A 8 5.23 -11.82 -11.55
C LYS A 8 5.13 -11.51 -12.96
N PRO A 9 4.32 -12.19 -13.73
CA PRO A 9 4.06 -11.81 -15.10
C PRO A 9 3.50 -10.42 -15.10
N LEU A 10 3.72 -9.73 -16.17
CA LEU A 10 3.21 -8.41 -16.30
C LEU A 10 1.73 -8.34 -16.02
N ALA A 11 1.00 -9.39 -16.35
CA ALA A 11 -0.45 -9.40 -16.19
C ALA A 11 -0.91 -9.32 -14.76
N VAL A 12 -0.08 -9.68 -13.78
CA VAL A 12 -0.50 -9.57 -12.38
C VAL A 12 0.07 -8.34 -11.70
N ARG A 13 0.76 -7.47 -12.43
CA ARG A 13 1.26 -6.26 -11.82
C ARG A 13 0.11 -5.34 -11.43
N PRO A 14 0.27 -4.53 -10.39
CA PRO A 14 -0.83 -3.69 -9.95
C PRO A 14 -1.35 -2.76 -11.03
N GLU A 15 -0.51 -2.30 -11.93
CA GLU A 15 -0.97 -1.42 -13.00
C GLU A 15 -2.02 -2.08 -13.86
N ALA A 16 -1.94 -3.38 -14.04
CA ALA A 16 -2.86 -4.07 -14.91
C ALA A 16 -4.06 -4.61 -14.18
N HIS A 17 -3.91 -4.99 -12.92
CA HIS A 17 -4.98 -5.69 -12.22
C HIS A 17 -5.45 -5.03 -10.94
N GLY A 18 -4.84 -3.94 -10.53
CA GLY A 18 -5.11 -3.42 -9.21
C GLY A 18 -4.31 -4.18 -8.17
N ILE A 19 -4.62 -3.97 -6.92
CA ILE A 19 -3.92 -4.61 -5.83
C ILE A 19 -4.51 -5.98 -5.62
N LEU A 20 -3.66 -7.00 -5.63
CA LEU A 20 -4.09 -8.37 -5.42
C LEU A 20 -3.43 -8.91 -4.16
N LEU A 21 -4.22 -9.59 -3.34
CA LEU A 21 -3.73 -10.30 -2.17
C LEU A 21 -4.34 -11.69 -2.21
N TRP A 22 -3.52 -12.72 -1.95
CA TRP A 22 -4.05 -14.07 -1.91
C TRP A 22 -3.21 -14.93 -0.99
N ARG A 23 -3.82 -15.99 -0.42
CA ARG A 23 -3.10 -16.89 0.46
C ARG A 23 -2.93 -18.24 -0.18
N VAL A 24 -1.73 -18.80 0.01
CA VAL A 24 -1.45 -20.16 -0.42
C VAL A 24 -0.84 -20.84 0.79
N ASN A 25 -1.50 -21.87 1.28
CA ASN A 25 -1.01 -22.63 2.44
C ASN A 25 -0.73 -21.71 3.62
N GLY A 26 -1.61 -20.76 3.84
CA GLY A 26 -1.49 -19.85 4.98
C GLY A 26 -0.56 -18.69 4.79
N ILE A 27 0.14 -18.63 3.66
CA ILE A 27 1.10 -17.56 3.43
C ILE A 27 0.50 -16.53 2.51
N LEU A 28 0.61 -15.27 2.88
CA LEU A 28 0.06 -14.18 2.09
C LEU A 28 0.99 -13.84 0.94
N HIS A 29 0.42 -13.72 -0.22
CA HIS A 29 1.12 -13.26 -1.43
C HIS A 29 0.45 -12.01 -1.93
N THR A 30 1.20 -11.18 -2.63
CA THR A 30 0.65 -9.96 -3.18
C THR A 30 1.47 -9.52 -4.38
N ASN A 31 0.85 -8.73 -5.25
CA ASN A 31 1.57 -8.12 -6.35
C ASN A 31 2.14 -6.75 -5.98
N VAL A 32 1.98 -6.33 -4.74
CA VAL A 32 2.51 -5.05 -4.28
C VAL A 32 4.02 -5.17 -4.09
N PRO A 33 4.82 -4.30 -4.69
CA PRO A 33 6.25 -4.38 -4.46
C PRO A 33 6.61 -3.91 -3.05
N HIS A 34 7.69 -4.45 -2.52
CA HIS A 34 8.13 -4.08 -1.19
C HIS A 34 9.11 -2.91 -1.34
N LEU A 35 8.59 -1.71 -1.24
CA LEU A 35 9.36 -0.50 -1.49
C LEU A 35 10.04 0.04 -0.25
N VAL A 36 9.40 -0.09 0.89
CA VAL A 36 9.94 0.40 2.15
C VAL A 36 9.64 -0.60 3.24
N VAL A 37 10.46 -0.56 4.29
CA VAL A 37 10.23 -1.36 5.48
C VAL A 37 10.22 -0.40 6.66
N HIS A 38 9.20 -0.46 7.46
CA HIS A 38 9.17 0.35 8.67
C HIS A 38 8.72 -0.45 9.87
N HIS A 39 7.65 -1.22 9.73
CA HIS A 39 7.06 -1.92 10.86
C HIS A 39 7.42 -3.39 10.89
N SER A 40 7.57 -4.03 9.74
CA SER A 40 7.68 -5.47 9.69
C SER A 40 8.74 -5.93 8.70
N PRO A 41 9.96 -6.12 9.16
CA PRO A 41 10.99 -6.64 8.26
C PRO A 41 10.64 -8.02 7.72
N SER A 42 9.77 -8.75 8.40
CA SER A 42 9.44 -10.10 7.96
C SER A 42 8.35 -10.17 6.91
N GLY A 43 7.73 -9.05 6.57
CA GLY A 43 6.82 -9.07 5.44
C GLY A 43 5.43 -8.56 5.74
N PHE A 44 4.52 -8.77 4.77
CA PHE A 44 3.18 -8.24 4.81
C PHE A 44 2.21 -9.24 5.40
N GLU A 45 1.10 -8.74 5.94
CA GLU A 45 0.02 -9.57 6.44
C GLU A 45 -1.31 -8.82 6.40
N ILE A 46 -2.38 -9.53 6.68
CA ILE A 46 -3.72 -8.96 6.80
C ILE A 46 -4.45 -9.72 7.91
N GLY A 47 -5.58 -9.18 8.34
CA GLY A 47 -6.44 -9.89 9.26
C GLY A 47 -6.26 -9.49 10.71
N TYR A 48 -5.42 -8.54 11.00
CA TYR A 48 -5.25 -8.04 12.35
C TYR A 48 -4.57 -6.67 12.26
N ALA A 49 -4.58 -5.94 13.36
CA ALA A 49 -3.96 -4.63 13.39
C ALA A 49 -2.55 -4.80 13.94
N GLY A 50 -1.57 -4.82 13.10
CA GLY A 50 -0.21 -5.04 13.53
C GLY A 50 0.78 -4.62 12.47
N SER A 51 2.04 -4.99 12.67
CA SER A 51 3.11 -4.49 11.84
C SER A 51 3.05 -4.98 10.40
N GLY A 52 2.65 -6.24 10.19
CA GLY A 52 2.55 -6.75 8.82
C GLY A 52 1.52 -6.01 7.99
N PRO A 53 0.30 -5.86 8.50
CA PRO A 53 -0.70 -5.06 7.77
C PRO A 53 -0.30 -3.60 7.63
N ALA A 54 0.35 -3.02 8.64
CA ALA A 54 0.75 -1.62 8.55
C ALA A 54 1.77 -1.41 7.44
N ASP A 55 2.74 -2.32 7.30
CA ASP A 55 3.71 -2.18 6.23
C ASP A 55 3.09 -2.46 4.87
N LEU A 56 2.15 -3.38 4.79
CA LEU A 56 1.45 -3.61 3.54
C LEU A 56 0.71 -2.33 3.13
N ALA A 57 0.00 -1.70 4.06
CA ALA A 57 -0.70 -0.47 3.77
C ALA A 57 0.26 0.61 3.29
N LEU A 58 1.39 0.75 3.98
CA LEU A 58 2.36 1.77 3.62
C LEU A 58 2.88 1.54 2.21
N ASN A 59 3.17 0.29 1.86
CA ASN A 59 3.70 -0.01 0.54
C ASN A 59 2.65 0.12 -0.56
N ILE A 60 1.40 -0.21 -0.29
CA ILE A 60 0.34 0.01 -1.26
C ILE A 60 0.23 1.50 -1.57
N LEU A 61 0.19 2.32 -0.53
CA LEU A 61 0.02 3.76 -0.71
C LEU A 61 1.25 4.38 -1.37
N GLU A 62 2.43 3.94 -0.94
CA GLU A 62 3.65 4.47 -1.52
C GLU A 62 3.74 4.13 -3.00
N TRP A 63 3.43 2.86 -3.34
CA TRP A 63 3.46 2.46 -4.74
C TRP A 63 2.49 3.30 -5.56
N HIS A 64 1.29 3.49 -5.04
CA HIS A 64 0.25 4.22 -5.76
C HIS A 64 0.66 5.68 -5.98
N LEU A 65 1.20 6.31 -4.94
CA LEU A 65 1.60 7.70 -5.05
C LEU A 65 2.74 7.88 -6.04
N ARG A 66 3.72 6.96 -6.02
CA ARG A 66 4.81 7.04 -6.99
C ARG A 66 4.29 6.89 -8.41
N ARG A 67 3.36 5.97 -8.59
CA ARG A 67 2.81 5.72 -9.89
C ARG A 67 2.03 6.92 -10.40
N GLU A 68 1.35 7.64 -9.51
CA GLU A 68 0.59 8.81 -9.90
C GLU A 68 1.47 10.04 -10.12
N GLY A 69 2.75 9.93 -9.85
CA GLY A 69 3.63 11.07 -9.99
C GLY A 69 3.52 12.06 -8.86
N TYR A 70 3.03 11.62 -7.72
CA TYR A 70 2.88 12.50 -6.56
C TYR A 70 4.24 13.07 -6.17
N ARG A 71 4.26 14.33 -5.78
CA ARG A 71 5.47 14.98 -5.35
C ARG A 71 5.19 15.66 -4.04
N GLY A 72 5.70 15.17 -2.98
CA GLY A 72 5.48 15.74 -1.66
C GLY A 72 6.66 15.43 -0.79
N GLN A 73 6.57 15.84 0.45
CA GLN A 73 7.63 15.58 1.40
C GLN A 73 7.72 14.10 1.70
N THR A 74 8.91 13.66 2.07
CA THR A 74 9.12 12.26 2.42
C THR A 74 9.60 12.18 3.86
N VAL A 75 9.47 10.98 4.41
CA VAL A 75 9.99 10.67 5.74
C VAL A 75 10.85 9.44 5.61
N THR A 76 11.79 9.28 6.53
CA THR A 76 12.69 8.13 6.52
C THR A 76 12.04 6.99 7.29
N CYS A 77 12.04 5.81 6.70
CA CYS A 77 11.54 4.61 7.34
C CYS A 77 12.72 3.79 7.84
N TYR A 78 12.43 2.62 8.41
CA TYR A 78 13.49 1.73 8.84
C TYR A 78 14.39 1.41 7.65
N GLU A 79 13.79 1.08 6.51
CA GLU A 79 14.52 0.95 5.26
C GLU A 79 13.77 1.73 4.20
N GLY A 80 14.44 2.71 3.62
CA GLY A 80 13.86 3.48 2.53
C GLY A 80 13.15 4.71 3.02
N HIS A 81 12.57 5.41 2.07
CA HIS A 81 11.83 6.65 2.33
C HIS A 81 10.44 6.49 1.75
N CYS A 82 9.47 7.08 2.40
CA CYS A 82 8.12 7.10 1.85
C CYS A 82 7.60 8.52 1.90
N PHE A 83 6.57 8.78 1.11
CA PHE A 83 5.94 10.08 1.16
C PHE A 83 5.29 10.28 2.51
N ARG A 84 5.38 11.50 3.03
CA ARG A 84 4.74 11.82 4.29
C ARG A 84 3.24 11.56 4.23
N LEU A 85 2.63 11.80 3.08
CA LEU A 85 1.20 11.51 2.94
C LEU A 85 0.90 10.03 3.18
N ALA A 86 1.69 9.14 2.57
CA ALA A 86 1.50 7.71 2.79
C ALA A 86 1.67 7.39 4.27
N TRP A 87 2.69 7.95 4.88
CA TRP A 87 2.94 7.73 6.29
C TRP A 87 1.76 8.18 7.14
N ASN A 88 1.24 9.38 6.84
CA ASN A 88 0.18 9.95 7.66
C ASN A 88 -1.11 9.16 7.63
N VAL A 89 -1.42 8.50 6.51
CA VAL A 89 -2.71 7.85 6.38
C VAL A 89 -2.65 6.32 6.36
N HIS A 90 -1.45 5.72 6.45
CA HIS A 90 -1.37 4.28 6.28
C HIS A 90 -2.06 3.50 7.41
N GLN A 91 -2.07 4.03 8.62
CA GLN A 91 -2.76 3.33 9.70
C GLN A 91 -4.27 3.35 9.49
N GLU A 92 -4.79 4.44 8.95
CA GLU A 92 -6.21 4.50 8.64
C GLU A 92 -6.55 3.53 7.53
N PHE A 93 -5.68 3.42 6.53
CA PHE A 93 -5.87 2.46 5.44
C PHE A 93 -5.87 1.03 6.00
N THR A 94 -4.96 0.76 6.93
CA THR A 94 -4.92 -0.55 7.57
C THR A 94 -6.25 -0.87 8.22
N ARG A 95 -6.79 0.07 8.97
CA ARG A 95 -8.07 -0.17 9.65
C ARG A 95 -9.21 -0.36 8.66
N ASP A 96 -9.21 0.42 7.59
CA ASP A 96 -10.33 0.38 6.66
C ASP A 96 -10.34 -0.86 5.78
N PHE A 97 -9.17 -1.39 5.43
CA PHE A 97 -9.12 -2.44 4.41
C PHE A 97 -8.42 -3.72 4.83
N LEU A 98 -7.48 -3.66 5.74
CA LEU A 98 -6.59 -4.80 5.95
C LEU A 98 -6.77 -5.50 7.28
N ALA A 99 -7.01 -4.74 8.34
CA ALA A 99 -7.00 -5.34 9.68
C ALA A 99 -8.14 -6.30 9.92
N THR A 100 -9.29 -6.04 9.33
CA THR A 100 -10.45 -6.90 9.53
C THR A 100 -10.72 -7.79 8.33
N CYS A 101 -9.80 -7.84 7.39
CA CYS A 101 -10.00 -8.63 6.18
C CYS A 101 -9.80 -10.10 6.52
N ASP A 102 -10.81 -10.91 6.27
CA ASP A 102 -10.72 -12.34 6.53
C ASP A 102 -10.82 -13.16 5.25
N LYS A 103 -10.64 -12.53 4.11
CA LYS A 103 -10.75 -13.23 2.85
C LYS A 103 -9.41 -13.81 2.43
N ASN A 104 -9.45 -14.90 1.70
CA ASN A 104 -8.23 -15.50 1.19
C ASN A 104 -7.79 -14.90 -0.14
N THR A 105 -8.65 -14.14 -0.77
CA THR A 105 -8.33 -13.48 -2.04
C THR A 105 -8.99 -12.12 -2.04
N VAL A 106 -8.21 -11.10 -2.33
CA VAL A 106 -8.71 -9.73 -2.37
C VAL A 106 -8.25 -9.10 -3.66
N GLU A 107 -9.17 -8.42 -4.34
CA GLU A 107 -8.82 -7.61 -5.49
C GLU A 107 -9.29 -6.19 -5.19
N MET A 108 -8.38 -5.26 -5.22
CA MET A 108 -8.72 -3.87 -4.94
C MET A 108 -8.40 -3.06 -6.19
N PRO A 109 -9.41 -2.56 -6.89
CA PRO A 109 -9.17 -1.75 -8.07
C PRO A 109 -8.39 -0.50 -7.73
N LEU A 110 -7.60 -0.03 -8.67
CA LEU A 110 -6.84 1.19 -8.43
C LEU A 110 -7.74 2.38 -8.17
N GLU A 111 -8.93 2.36 -8.74
CA GLU A 111 -9.90 3.43 -8.51
C GLU A 111 -10.28 3.52 -7.03
N THR A 112 -10.33 2.39 -6.35
CA THR A 112 -10.61 2.38 -4.92
C THR A 112 -9.54 3.15 -4.15
N LEU A 113 -8.28 2.95 -4.54
CA LEU A 113 -7.18 3.68 -3.90
C LEU A 113 -7.28 5.17 -4.16
N THR A 114 -7.57 5.53 -5.40
CA THR A 114 -7.67 6.92 -5.77
C THR A 114 -8.77 7.61 -4.97
N ASN A 115 -9.93 6.97 -4.90
CA ASN A 115 -11.07 7.55 -4.20
C ASN A 115 -10.83 7.62 -2.70
N TRP A 116 -10.25 6.56 -2.14
CA TRP A 116 -9.98 6.56 -0.71
C TRP A 116 -8.97 7.65 -0.35
N LEU A 117 -7.90 7.77 -1.14
CA LEU A 117 -6.89 8.77 -0.86
C LEU A 117 -7.43 10.18 -1.00
N ALA A 118 -8.33 10.41 -1.95
CA ALA A 118 -8.90 11.73 -2.12
C ALA A 118 -9.62 12.17 -0.84
N THR A 119 -10.33 11.26 -0.21
CA THR A 119 -11.04 11.56 1.02
C THR A 119 -10.08 11.73 2.19
N SER A 120 -9.13 10.82 2.32
CA SER A 120 -8.19 10.87 3.44
C SER A 120 -7.26 12.06 3.33
N ARG A 121 -6.89 12.41 2.10
CA ARG A 121 -6.01 13.54 1.91
C ARG A 121 -6.65 14.83 2.39
N LEU A 122 -7.95 14.97 2.15
CA LEU A 122 -8.64 16.15 2.64
C LEU A 122 -8.61 16.23 4.15
N THR A 123 -8.55 15.10 4.80
CA THR A 123 -8.52 15.08 6.25
C THR A 123 -7.10 15.25 6.77
N ALA A 124 -6.15 14.55 6.17
CA ALA A 124 -4.80 14.50 6.72
C ALA A 124 -3.94 15.67 6.28
N GLU A 125 -4.22 16.23 5.12
CA GLU A 125 -3.45 17.35 4.62
C GLU A 125 -4.39 18.31 4.02
N PRO A 126 -5.11 18.93 4.83
CA PRO A 126 -6.11 19.82 4.35
C PRO A 126 -5.50 20.74 3.43
N MET A 127 -5.70 20.68 2.53
CA MET A 127 -5.28 21.45 1.66
C MET A 127 -4.14 21.86 1.47
N LYS A 128 -3.59 21.91 2.01
CA LYS A 128 -2.52 22.47 1.83
C LYS A 128 -1.81 21.88 0.90
N HIS A 129 -1.75 21.26 0.57
CA HIS A 129 -0.92 20.89 -0.21
C HIS A 129 -1.19 20.08 -1.07
N LEU A 130 -1.56 20.14 -1.31
CA LEU A 130 -1.83 19.43 -2.13
C LEU A 130 -0.90 19.09 -2.89
N PRO A 131 -0.75 18.48 -3.46
CA PRO A 131 0.23 17.94 -4.19
C PRO A 131 0.99 18.91 -4.81
N SER A 132 1.30 19.28 -4.68
CA SER A 132 1.98 19.90 -5.30
C SER A 132 2.78 20.15 -5.49
N PRO A 133 3.13 20.23 -5.54
CA PRO A 133 3.90 20.40 -5.79
C PRO A 133 4.66 20.84 -6.07
N GLU A 134 4.81 21.06 -5.91
CA GLU A 134 5.46 21.45 -6.03
C GLU A 134 6.04 21.60 -6.29
N PRO A 135 6.38 21.95 -6.35
CA PRO A 135 6.95 22.26 -6.52
C PRO A 135 7.47 22.30 -6.81
#